data_ab8fdf4ad475c9f84f459f7ee32da7a5
#
_entry.id   ab8fdf4ad475c9f84f459f7ee32da7a5
#
_cell.length_a   1.000
_cell.length_b   1.000
_cell.length_c   1.000
_cell.angle_alpha   90.00
_cell.angle_beta   90.00
_cell.angle_gamma   90.00
#
_symmetry.space_group_name_H-M   'P 1'
#
loop_
_entity.id
_entity.type
_entity.pdbx_description
1 polymer ?
#
loop_
_entity_poly.entity_id
_entity_poly.type
_entity_poly.pdbx_seq_one_letter_code
_entity_poly.pdbx_strand_id
1 'polypeptide(L)'
;MECRDIVIIGGGPAGLAAALSAKKEGVEDILIIERDNCLGGILNQCIHNGFGLHTFKEELTGPEYAARYIDRVIEEKIPYELETMVLSISKNLEITMVNEEDGLTTIKAKAVILAMGCRERPRGALNIPGFRPAGVYSAGTAQRLINIEGKQVGKEVVILGSGDIGLIMARRMTLEGAKVKLVAELLPYSGGLKRNIVQCLEDYNIPLRLSYTVVKIHGKKRVTGITIARVGEDRKPIAGTEEYLSCDTLLLSVGLLPENELSKSAGVELSPITGGPIVNDKLSTNVEGIFACGNVLHVHDLVDFVSEEAAVAGKNAVAYINQNERRQGCTYIEIKTEGGVRYTVPQKVNIEDMRDSLKVRFRVGDVYRDKFISVYAGKECLIHKKKKIIAPGEMEEIILEKDKLMKLSYITSIKVCLEEV
;
A
#
# COMPACT_ATOMS: atom_id res chain seq x y z
N MET A 1 30.21 -15.00 6.50
CA MET A 1 28.92 -14.34 6.19
C MET A 1 27.88 -15.44 6.09
N GLU A 2 26.86 -15.36 6.90
CA GLU A 2 25.73 -16.30 6.88
C GLU A 2 24.98 -16.17 5.55
N CYS A 3 24.49 -17.29 5.01
CA CYS A 3 23.76 -17.31 3.74
C CYS A 3 22.38 -17.93 3.97
N ARG A 4 21.33 -17.25 3.50
CA ARG A 4 19.95 -17.70 3.57
C ARG A 4 19.39 -17.96 2.18
N ASP A 5 18.44 -18.87 2.06
CA ASP A 5 17.75 -19.08 0.80
C ASP A 5 16.84 -17.91 0.44
N ILE A 6 15.95 -17.54 1.35
CA ILE A 6 15.03 -16.40 1.18
C ILE A 6 15.07 -15.51 2.41
N VAL A 7 15.30 -14.22 2.21
CA VAL A 7 15.13 -13.21 3.25
C VAL A 7 13.95 -12.29 2.90
N ILE A 8 13.05 -12.10 3.86
CA ILE A 8 11.85 -11.28 3.72
C ILE A 8 11.99 -10.06 4.63
N ILE A 9 11.92 -8.87 4.06
CA ILE A 9 12.08 -7.62 4.81
C ILE A 9 10.71 -7.04 5.11
N GLY A 10 10.31 -7.10 6.38
CA GLY A 10 9.03 -6.70 6.93
C GLY A 10 8.16 -7.87 7.34
N GLY A 11 7.80 -7.93 8.62
CA GLY A 11 6.95 -8.95 9.25
C GLY A 11 5.46 -8.59 9.29
N GLY A 12 5.01 -7.68 8.38
CA GLY A 12 3.60 -7.36 8.19
C GLY A 12 2.85 -8.42 7.37
N PRO A 13 1.57 -8.17 7.01
CA PRO A 13 0.73 -9.17 6.31
C PRO A 13 1.34 -9.66 4.99
N ALA A 14 2.04 -8.80 4.25
CA ALA A 14 2.74 -9.20 3.03
C ALA A 14 3.89 -10.18 3.33
N GLY A 15 4.76 -9.83 4.27
CA GLY A 15 5.91 -10.68 4.60
C GLY A 15 5.50 -12.03 5.15
N LEU A 16 4.52 -12.06 6.05
CA LEU A 16 3.98 -13.31 6.62
C LEU A 16 3.37 -14.22 5.54
N ALA A 17 2.57 -13.66 4.63
CA ALA A 17 1.98 -14.42 3.54
C ALA A 17 3.02 -14.93 2.53
N ALA A 18 4.05 -14.13 2.22
CA ALA A 18 5.15 -14.53 1.35
C ALA A 18 5.98 -15.67 1.98
N ALA A 19 6.28 -15.58 3.28
CA ALA A 19 7.01 -16.61 4.02
C ALA A 19 6.28 -17.95 4.02
N LEU A 20 4.99 -17.94 4.38
CA LEU A 20 4.17 -19.15 4.38
C LEU A 20 4.03 -19.76 2.99
N SER A 21 3.94 -18.92 1.96
CA SER A 21 3.89 -19.41 0.59
C SER A 21 5.21 -20.05 0.15
N ALA A 22 6.34 -19.45 0.49
CA ALA A 22 7.66 -20.01 0.21
C ALA A 22 7.89 -21.32 0.96
N LYS A 23 7.50 -21.40 2.22
CA LYS A 23 7.56 -22.64 3.04
C LYS A 23 6.75 -23.76 2.41
N LYS A 24 5.52 -23.46 1.98
CA LYS A 24 4.64 -24.42 1.30
C LYS A 24 5.22 -24.98 -0.01
N GLU A 25 6.03 -24.21 -0.72
CA GLU A 25 6.74 -24.64 -1.93
C GLU A 25 8.05 -25.41 -1.61
N GLY A 26 8.34 -25.69 -0.32
CA GLY A 26 9.40 -26.59 0.12
C GLY A 26 10.73 -25.93 0.48
N VAL A 27 10.79 -24.62 0.65
CA VAL A 27 12.00 -23.95 1.14
C VAL A 27 12.00 -23.91 2.66
N GLU A 28 13.06 -24.45 3.27
CA GLU A 28 13.23 -24.50 4.73
C GLU A 28 13.94 -23.28 5.29
N ASP A 29 14.95 -22.75 4.57
CA ASP A 29 15.80 -21.66 5.03
C ASP A 29 15.22 -20.29 4.62
N ILE A 30 14.23 -19.84 5.38
CA ILE A 30 13.53 -18.55 5.24
C ILE A 30 13.79 -17.74 6.49
N LEU A 31 14.10 -16.45 6.35
CA LEU A 31 14.22 -15.52 7.47
C LEU A 31 13.32 -14.30 7.24
N ILE A 32 12.48 -13.96 8.21
CA ILE A 32 11.72 -12.69 8.25
C ILE A 32 12.48 -11.71 9.14
N ILE A 33 12.73 -10.49 8.65
CA ILE A 33 13.34 -9.41 9.42
C ILE A 33 12.30 -8.32 9.67
N GLU A 34 12.01 -8.03 10.94
CA GLU A 34 11.04 -7.02 11.34
C GLU A 34 11.69 -5.99 12.28
N ARG A 35 11.47 -4.71 11.99
CA ARG A 35 12.02 -3.61 12.78
C ARG A 35 11.27 -3.30 14.09
N ASP A 36 9.99 -3.70 14.15
CA ASP A 36 9.17 -3.52 15.36
C ASP A 36 9.40 -4.70 16.33
N ASN A 37 8.91 -4.58 17.53
CA ASN A 37 9.02 -5.59 18.60
C ASN A 37 8.01 -6.74 18.44
N CYS A 38 7.22 -6.76 17.39
CA CYS A 38 6.26 -7.82 17.11
C CYS A 38 5.96 -7.94 15.61
N LEU A 39 5.58 -9.15 15.18
CA LEU A 39 5.03 -9.41 13.85
C LEU A 39 3.61 -8.83 13.71
N GLY A 40 3.12 -8.71 12.46
CA GLY A 40 1.77 -8.23 12.13
C GLY A 40 1.75 -6.83 11.52
N GLY A 41 2.80 -6.02 11.75
CA GLY A 41 2.96 -4.69 11.16
C GLY A 41 1.79 -3.77 11.47
N ILE A 42 1.33 -3.00 10.47
CA ILE A 42 0.27 -1.99 10.63
C ILE A 42 -1.07 -2.58 11.10
N LEU A 43 -1.32 -3.87 10.90
CA LEU A 43 -2.57 -4.50 11.32
C LEU A 43 -2.77 -4.48 12.82
N ASN A 44 -1.70 -4.52 13.61
CA ASN A 44 -1.78 -4.52 15.07
C ASN A 44 -2.50 -3.29 15.64
N GLN A 45 -2.42 -2.15 14.96
CA GLN A 45 -3.14 -0.93 15.35
C GLN A 45 -4.52 -0.77 14.72
N CYS A 46 -4.89 -1.62 13.74
CA CYS A 46 -6.16 -1.56 13.02
C CYS A 46 -7.25 -2.36 13.74
N ILE A 47 -7.72 -1.87 14.90
CA ILE A 47 -8.69 -2.58 15.75
C ILE A 47 -10.15 -2.52 15.26
N HIS A 48 -10.41 -1.92 14.11
CA HIS A 48 -11.70 -1.93 13.42
C HIS A 48 -11.89 -3.19 12.59
N ASN A 49 -13.14 -3.53 12.29
CA ASN A 49 -13.51 -4.67 11.48
C ASN A 49 -13.37 -4.40 9.97
N GLY A 50 -13.43 -5.47 9.18
CA GLY A 50 -13.46 -5.42 7.73
C GLY A 50 -12.29 -6.13 7.05
N PHE A 51 -11.51 -6.89 7.81
CA PHE A 51 -10.39 -7.71 7.31
C PHE A 51 -10.82 -9.18 7.17
N GLY A 52 -10.23 -9.92 6.23
CA GLY A 52 -10.38 -11.37 6.13
C GLY A 52 -11.58 -11.88 5.35
N LEU A 53 -12.44 -11.01 4.84
CA LEU A 53 -13.66 -11.41 4.13
C LEU A 53 -13.36 -12.27 2.88
N HIS A 54 -12.27 -11.99 2.18
CA HIS A 54 -11.86 -12.75 0.99
C HIS A 54 -11.02 -13.97 1.35
N THR A 55 -10.12 -13.86 2.31
CA THR A 55 -9.16 -14.91 2.69
C THR A 55 -9.79 -15.95 3.62
N PHE A 56 -10.44 -15.50 4.68
CA PHE A 56 -10.96 -16.36 5.74
C PHE A 56 -12.48 -16.56 5.69
N LYS A 57 -13.19 -15.78 4.85
CA LYS A 57 -14.67 -15.75 4.80
C LYS A 57 -15.31 -15.33 6.13
N GLU A 58 -14.56 -14.57 6.93
CA GLU A 58 -14.95 -14.04 8.23
C GLU A 58 -14.59 -12.55 8.28
N GLU A 59 -15.36 -11.78 9.03
CA GLU A 59 -15.07 -10.38 9.29
C GLU A 59 -14.23 -10.27 10.56
N LEU A 60 -12.96 -9.94 10.39
CA LEU A 60 -11.97 -9.85 11.46
C LEU A 60 -11.54 -8.41 11.70
N THR A 61 -10.97 -8.15 12.87
CA THR A 61 -10.13 -6.98 13.13
C THR A 61 -8.73 -7.18 12.56
N GLY A 62 -7.94 -6.10 12.45
CA GLY A 62 -6.56 -6.20 11.98
C GLY A 62 -5.70 -7.14 12.82
N PRO A 63 -5.68 -7.02 14.17
CA PRO A 63 -4.95 -7.95 15.04
C PRO A 63 -5.38 -9.40 14.88
N GLU A 64 -6.67 -9.70 14.76
CA GLU A 64 -7.16 -11.07 14.54
C GLU A 64 -6.68 -11.63 13.19
N TYR A 65 -6.71 -10.80 12.14
CA TYR A 65 -6.15 -11.19 10.83
C TYR A 65 -4.65 -11.49 10.93
N ALA A 66 -3.90 -10.60 11.57
CA ALA A 66 -2.45 -10.76 11.76
C ALA A 66 -2.14 -12.03 12.56
N ALA A 67 -2.85 -12.26 13.68
CA ALA A 67 -2.66 -13.44 14.53
C ALA A 67 -2.77 -14.73 13.74
N ARG A 68 -3.75 -14.88 12.85
CA ARG A 68 -3.92 -16.08 12.02
C ARG A 68 -2.73 -16.39 11.11
N TYR A 69 -2.03 -15.35 10.64
CA TYR A 69 -0.80 -15.55 9.86
C TYR A 69 0.41 -15.79 10.76
N ILE A 70 0.51 -15.10 11.88
CA ILE A 70 1.59 -15.25 12.86
C ILE A 70 1.58 -16.66 13.43
N ASP A 71 0.42 -17.17 13.85
CA ASP A 71 0.26 -18.54 14.39
C ASP A 71 0.78 -19.58 13.40
N ARG A 72 0.45 -19.44 12.11
CA ARG A 72 0.95 -20.34 11.07
C ARG A 72 2.47 -20.21 10.87
N VAL A 73 3.03 -19.01 10.92
CA VAL A 73 4.49 -18.82 10.84
C VAL A 73 5.20 -19.52 11.99
N ILE A 74 4.62 -19.47 13.20
CA ILE A 74 5.14 -20.16 14.39
C ILE A 74 4.98 -21.69 14.24
N GLU A 75 3.82 -22.18 13.81
CA GLU A 75 3.53 -23.60 13.58
C GLU A 75 4.49 -24.19 12.53
N GLU A 76 4.75 -23.47 11.44
CA GLU A 76 5.68 -23.86 10.38
C GLU A 76 7.15 -23.63 10.75
N LYS A 77 7.41 -23.12 11.96
CA LYS A 77 8.76 -22.85 12.50
C LYS A 77 9.62 -21.99 11.58
N ILE A 78 9.01 -20.98 10.95
CA ILE A 78 9.75 -20.03 10.11
C ILE A 78 10.51 -19.05 11.01
N PRO A 79 11.84 -18.97 10.90
CA PRO A 79 12.64 -18.04 11.69
C PRO A 79 12.28 -16.57 11.41
N TYR A 80 12.31 -15.75 12.46
CA TYR A 80 12.16 -14.31 12.35
C TYR A 80 13.02 -13.57 13.38
N GLU A 81 13.47 -12.37 13.02
CA GLU A 81 14.18 -11.45 13.89
C GLU A 81 13.36 -10.18 14.08
N LEU A 82 13.06 -9.86 15.34
CA LEU A 82 12.37 -8.64 15.75
C LEU A 82 13.38 -7.57 16.14
N GLU A 83 12.90 -6.31 16.26
CA GLU A 83 13.72 -5.16 16.65
C GLU A 83 15.00 -5.03 15.80
N THR A 84 14.95 -5.59 14.58
CA THR A 84 16.07 -5.66 13.65
C THR A 84 15.82 -4.77 12.44
N MET A 85 16.62 -3.70 12.35
CA MET A 85 16.50 -2.71 11.27
C MET A 85 17.43 -3.02 10.11
N VAL A 86 16.89 -3.27 8.93
CA VAL A 86 17.69 -3.38 7.71
C VAL A 86 18.11 -1.97 7.28
N LEU A 87 19.41 -1.77 7.10
CA LEU A 87 20.02 -0.48 6.74
C LEU A 87 20.30 -0.37 5.25
N SER A 88 20.69 -1.48 4.60
CA SER A 88 20.99 -1.49 3.17
C SER A 88 20.87 -2.89 2.58
N ILE A 89 20.64 -2.93 1.26
CA ILE A 89 20.66 -4.14 0.44
C ILE A 89 21.60 -3.86 -0.73
N SER A 90 22.62 -4.71 -0.94
CA SER A 90 23.49 -4.61 -2.09
C SER A 90 22.88 -5.32 -3.31
N LYS A 91 23.39 -5.00 -4.51
CA LYS A 91 23.01 -5.71 -5.76
C LYS A 91 23.38 -7.20 -5.73
N ASN A 92 24.29 -7.60 -4.86
CA ASN A 92 24.71 -9.00 -4.66
C ASN A 92 23.86 -9.71 -3.59
N LEU A 93 22.74 -9.09 -3.17
CA LEU A 93 21.82 -9.58 -2.15
C LEU A 93 22.47 -9.74 -0.75
N GLU A 94 23.44 -8.87 -0.44
CA GLU A 94 23.98 -8.72 0.90
C GLU A 94 23.12 -7.72 1.66
N ILE A 95 22.64 -8.12 2.83
CA ILE A 95 21.69 -7.37 3.65
C ILE A 95 22.43 -6.96 4.92
N THR A 96 22.65 -5.66 5.10
CA THR A 96 23.22 -5.10 6.33
C THR A 96 22.09 -4.67 7.24
N MET A 97 22.12 -5.12 8.48
CA MET A 97 21.09 -4.88 9.49
C MET A 97 21.71 -4.59 10.84
N VAL A 98 20.91 -4.04 11.75
CA VAL A 98 21.32 -3.70 13.12
C VAL A 98 20.21 -4.04 14.11
N ASN A 99 20.59 -4.62 15.25
CA ASN A 99 19.76 -4.82 16.42
C ASN A 99 20.58 -4.54 17.70
N GLU A 100 19.94 -4.64 18.87
CA GLU A 100 20.63 -4.37 20.16
C GLU A 100 21.56 -5.52 20.58
N GLU A 101 21.26 -6.77 20.22
CA GLU A 101 22.00 -7.96 20.67
C GLU A 101 23.29 -8.15 19.86
N ASP A 102 23.17 -8.16 18.53
CA ASP A 102 24.28 -8.50 17.63
C ASP A 102 25.02 -7.28 17.07
N GLY A 103 24.44 -6.07 17.29
CA GLY A 103 24.95 -4.85 16.70
C GLY A 103 24.78 -4.84 15.19
N LEU A 104 25.79 -4.40 14.46
CA LEU A 104 25.80 -4.33 12.99
C LEU A 104 26.23 -5.66 12.39
N THR A 105 25.35 -6.31 11.68
CA THR A 105 25.58 -7.60 11.01
C THR A 105 25.28 -7.54 9.51
N THR A 106 25.83 -8.49 8.77
CA THR A 106 25.56 -8.63 7.33
C THR A 106 25.38 -10.10 6.98
N ILE A 107 24.26 -10.41 6.34
CA ILE A 107 23.92 -11.73 5.81
C ILE A 107 23.78 -11.66 4.28
N LYS A 108 23.84 -12.82 3.62
CA LYS A 108 23.62 -12.96 2.20
C LYS A 108 22.37 -13.78 1.93
N ALA A 109 21.58 -13.39 0.93
CA ALA A 109 20.42 -14.16 0.50
C ALA A 109 20.59 -14.67 -0.92
N LYS A 110 19.89 -15.79 -1.28
CA LYS A 110 19.73 -16.18 -2.69
C LYS A 110 18.57 -15.41 -3.33
N ALA A 111 17.54 -15.09 -2.55
CA ALA A 111 16.44 -14.20 -2.95
C ALA A 111 16.00 -13.30 -1.80
N VAL A 112 15.56 -12.07 -2.13
CA VAL A 112 15.03 -11.08 -1.17
C VAL A 112 13.61 -10.71 -1.57
N ILE A 113 12.69 -10.70 -0.60
CA ILE A 113 11.32 -10.23 -0.80
C ILE A 113 11.14 -8.93 -0.03
N LEU A 114 10.87 -7.85 -0.75
CA LEU A 114 10.59 -6.53 -0.19
C LEU A 114 9.12 -6.46 0.23
N ALA A 115 8.87 -6.37 1.54
CA ALA A 115 7.53 -6.34 2.14
C ALA A 115 7.39 -5.22 3.20
N MET A 116 8.19 -4.13 3.06
CA MET A 116 8.30 -3.05 4.05
C MET A 116 7.06 -2.15 4.15
N GLY A 117 6.06 -2.35 3.30
CA GLY A 117 4.82 -1.59 3.34
C GLY A 117 4.96 -0.14 2.87
N CYS A 118 4.22 0.76 3.51
CA CYS A 118 4.19 2.18 3.18
C CYS A 118 4.15 3.03 4.45
N ARG A 119 4.45 4.32 4.31
CA ARG A 119 4.29 5.33 5.35
C ARG A 119 3.33 6.42 4.90
N GLU A 120 2.76 7.13 5.85
CA GLU A 120 1.91 8.28 5.55
C GLU A 120 2.75 9.47 5.08
N ARG A 121 2.16 10.27 4.19
CA ARG A 121 2.76 11.54 3.75
C ARG A 121 2.88 12.49 4.95
N PRO A 122 4.10 12.94 5.32
CA PRO A 122 4.31 13.78 6.48
C PRO A 122 3.87 15.23 6.22
N ARG A 123 3.61 15.97 7.29
CA ARG A 123 3.29 17.41 7.24
C ARG A 123 4.27 18.22 6.39
N GLY A 124 5.56 17.90 6.46
CA GLY A 124 6.60 18.61 5.71
C GLY A 124 6.40 18.59 4.20
N ALA A 125 5.79 17.54 3.67
CA ALA A 125 5.47 17.41 2.25
C ALA A 125 4.28 18.27 1.78
N LEU A 126 3.46 18.78 2.72
CA LEU A 126 2.27 19.59 2.41
C LEU A 126 2.57 21.10 2.39
N ASN A 127 3.69 21.52 2.95
CA ASN A 127 4.09 22.92 3.04
C ASN A 127 3.01 23.87 3.61
N ILE A 128 2.19 23.39 4.56
CA ILE A 128 1.15 24.22 5.18
C ILE A 128 1.80 25.31 6.02
N PRO A 129 1.51 26.60 5.76
CA PRO A 129 2.04 27.74 6.51
C PRO A 129 1.71 27.69 7.99
N GLY A 130 2.60 28.22 8.82
CA GLY A 130 2.44 28.31 10.27
C GLY A 130 3.62 27.73 11.03
N PHE A 131 3.54 27.79 12.36
CA PHE A 131 4.55 27.20 13.22
C PHE A 131 4.48 25.67 13.20
N ARG A 132 5.42 25.01 13.89
CA ARG A 132 5.42 23.55 14.10
C ARG A 132 5.01 23.19 15.53
N PRO A 133 3.76 23.45 15.93
CA PRO A 133 3.28 23.14 17.27
C PRO A 133 3.08 21.63 17.44
N ALA A 134 3.02 21.17 18.70
CA ALA A 134 2.44 19.86 19.01
C ALA A 134 0.96 19.83 18.61
N GLY A 135 0.40 18.62 18.38
CA GLY A 135 -1.00 18.44 17.97
C GLY A 135 -1.22 18.30 16.47
N VAL A 136 -0.15 18.21 15.67
CA VAL A 136 -0.23 17.82 14.25
C VAL A 136 0.34 16.42 14.09
N TYR A 137 -0.50 15.47 13.72
CA TYR A 137 -0.13 14.05 13.54
C TYR A 137 -0.59 13.55 12.18
N SER A 138 0.08 12.55 11.62
CA SER A 138 -0.55 11.72 10.61
C SER A 138 -1.66 10.86 11.27
N ALA A 139 -2.66 10.46 10.50
CA ALA A 139 -3.80 9.70 11.03
C ALA A 139 -3.37 8.35 11.60
N GLY A 140 -2.44 7.64 10.95
CA GLY A 140 -1.90 6.37 11.43
C GLY A 140 -0.99 6.52 12.67
N THR A 141 -0.24 7.64 12.80
CA THR A 141 0.48 7.92 14.05
C THR A 141 -0.50 8.13 15.20
N ALA A 142 -1.57 8.88 14.99
CA ALA A 142 -2.62 9.04 16.00
C ALA A 142 -3.31 7.70 16.32
N GLN A 143 -3.52 6.85 15.33
CA GLN A 143 -4.07 5.51 15.50
C GLN A 143 -3.17 4.64 16.41
N ARG A 144 -1.85 4.63 16.18
CA ARG A 144 -0.89 3.91 17.04
C ARG A 144 -0.93 4.44 18.47
N LEU A 145 -0.85 5.75 18.64
CA LEU A 145 -0.87 6.38 19.98
C LEU A 145 -2.12 6.01 20.77
N ILE A 146 -3.28 5.99 20.13
CA ILE A 146 -4.56 5.68 20.79
C ILE A 146 -4.72 4.18 20.99
N ASN A 147 -4.53 3.38 19.94
CA ASN A 147 -4.92 1.96 19.93
C ASN A 147 -3.87 1.05 20.58
N ILE A 148 -2.59 1.40 20.51
CA ILE A 148 -1.49 0.61 21.08
C ILE A 148 -1.00 1.20 22.39
N GLU A 149 -0.81 2.54 22.44
CA GLU A 149 -0.17 3.18 23.60
C GLU A 149 -1.20 3.77 24.60
N GLY A 150 -2.50 3.73 24.28
CA GLY A 150 -3.57 4.28 25.17
C GLY A 150 -3.48 5.79 25.40
N LYS A 151 -2.80 6.53 24.49
CA LYS A 151 -2.56 7.96 24.63
C LYS A 151 -3.53 8.79 23.80
N GLN A 152 -4.31 9.65 24.43
CA GLN A 152 -5.17 10.60 23.74
C GLN A 152 -4.35 11.72 23.09
N VAL A 153 -4.53 11.95 21.78
CA VAL A 153 -3.75 12.94 21.02
C VAL A 153 -4.34 14.34 21.07
N GLY A 154 -5.65 14.47 21.37
CA GLY A 154 -6.33 15.76 21.52
C GLY A 154 -7.82 15.64 21.82
N LYS A 155 -8.47 16.78 22.08
CA LYS A 155 -9.89 16.87 22.45
C LYS A 155 -10.78 17.48 21.35
N GLU A 156 -10.25 18.45 20.60
CA GLU A 156 -10.94 19.11 19.50
C GLU A 156 -10.14 18.89 18.22
N VAL A 157 -10.66 18.05 17.33
CA VAL A 157 -9.92 17.48 16.21
C VAL A 157 -10.49 17.97 14.89
N VAL A 158 -9.60 18.34 13.96
CA VAL A 158 -9.91 18.48 12.54
C VAL A 158 -9.05 17.48 11.78
N ILE A 159 -9.61 16.85 10.74
CA ILE A 159 -8.93 15.88 9.91
C ILE A 159 -8.82 16.45 8.49
N LEU A 160 -7.63 16.41 7.90
CA LEU A 160 -7.39 16.73 6.51
C LEU A 160 -7.17 15.43 5.72
N GLY A 161 -8.05 15.20 4.76
CA GLY A 161 -8.12 14.00 3.91
C GLY A 161 -9.19 13.02 4.36
N SER A 162 -9.97 12.53 3.41
CA SER A 162 -11.10 11.60 3.59
C SER A 162 -10.80 10.21 3.02
N GLY A 163 -9.54 9.80 3.00
CA GLY A 163 -9.18 8.40 2.80
C GLY A 163 -9.60 7.53 3.99
N ASP A 164 -9.63 6.21 3.84
CA ASP A 164 -10.16 5.29 4.86
C ASP A 164 -9.58 5.50 6.25
N ILE A 165 -8.25 5.70 6.35
CA ILE A 165 -7.60 5.96 7.65
C ILE A 165 -8.16 7.22 8.32
N GLY A 166 -8.38 8.30 7.54
CA GLY A 166 -8.96 9.55 8.05
C GLY A 166 -10.38 9.36 8.55
N LEU A 167 -11.21 8.62 7.80
CA LEU A 167 -12.59 8.31 8.17
C LEU A 167 -12.65 7.44 9.44
N ILE A 168 -11.86 6.37 9.48
CA ILE A 168 -11.76 5.46 10.62
C ILE A 168 -11.29 6.21 11.87
N MET A 169 -10.33 7.12 11.73
CA MET A 169 -9.85 7.93 12.85
C MET A 169 -10.85 8.98 13.29
N ALA A 170 -11.69 9.51 12.39
CA ALA A 170 -12.80 10.39 12.80
C ALA A 170 -13.74 9.67 13.77
N ARG A 171 -14.17 8.46 13.43
CA ARG A 171 -14.97 7.60 14.31
C ARG A 171 -14.21 7.24 15.58
N ARG A 172 -12.95 6.80 15.48
CA ARG A 172 -12.16 6.37 16.63
C ARG A 172 -11.96 7.48 17.65
N MET A 173 -11.57 8.68 17.20
CA MET A 173 -11.42 9.85 18.07
C MET A 173 -12.72 10.20 18.79
N THR A 174 -13.86 10.10 18.10
CA THR A 174 -15.18 10.36 18.70
C THR A 174 -15.52 9.33 19.78
N LEU A 175 -15.22 8.05 19.54
CA LEU A 175 -15.44 6.99 20.53
C LEU A 175 -14.54 7.15 21.76
N GLU A 176 -13.36 7.76 21.62
CA GLU A 176 -12.48 8.11 22.73
C GLU A 176 -12.82 9.45 23.40
N GLY A 177 -13.98 10.02 23.08
CA GLY A 177 -14.48 11.23 23.71
C GLY A 177 -13.94 12.55 23.17
N ALA A 178 -13.21 12.54 22.06
CA ALA A 178 -12.82 13.77 21.37
C ALA A 178 -13.95 14.29 20.49
N LYS A 179 -14.01 15.60 20.30
CA LYS A 179 -14.93 16.24 19.36
C LYS A 179 -14.26 16.40 18.00
N VAL A 180 -14.63 15.58 17.04
CA VAL A 180 -14.21 15.76 15.64
C VAL A 180 -15.11 16.83 15.01
N LYS A 181 -14.53 17.98 14.70
CA LYS A 181 -15.28 19.15 14.19
C LYS A 181 -15.55 19.07 12.70
N LEU A 182 -14.62 18.48 11.94
CA LEU A 182 -14.66 18.47 10.48
C LEU A 182 -13.67 17.46 9.91
N VAL A 183 -14.06 16.83 8.82
CA VAL A 183 -13.15 16.21 7.84
C VAL A 183 -13.15 17.10 6.60
N ALA A 184 -11.98 17.62 6.22
CA ALA A 184 -11.78 18.43 5.02
C ALA A 184 -11.09 17.57 3.93
N GLU A 185 -11.60 17.60 2.71
CA GLU A 185 -11.08 16.87 1.57
C GLU A 185 -10.75 17.83 0.41
N LEU A 186 -9.51 17.72 -0.09
CA LEU A 186 -9.03 18.53 -1.21
C LEU A 186 -9.82 18.28 -2.50
N LEU A 187 -10.20 17.02 -2.74
CA LEU A 187 -10.91 16.60 -3.94
C LEU A 187 -12.43 16.86 -3.84
N PRO A 188 -13.14 16.94 -4.98
CA PRO A 188 -14.60 17.09 -5.01
C PRO A 188 -15.34 15.78 -4.64
N TYR A 189 -14.61 14.75 -4.24
CA TYR A 189 -15.12 13.46 -3.78
C TYR A 189 -14.23 12.89 -2.67
N SER A 190 -14.81 12.00 -1.85
CA SER A 190 -14.04 11.27 -0.83
C SER A 190 -13.22 10.14 -1.47
N GLY A 191 -11.98 9.96 -1.01
CA GLY A 191 -11.11 8.87 -1.41
C GLY A 191 -11.33 7.56 -0.65
N GLY A 192 -12.13 7.57 0.41
CA GLY A 192 -12.43 6.39 1.21
C GLY A 192 -13.64 5.60 0.70
N LEU A 193 -13.76 4.36 1.16
CA LEU A 193 -14.87 3.47 0.83
C LEU A 193 -16.21 4.05 1.31
N LYS A 194 -17.25 3.92 0.49
CA LYS A 194 -18.58 4.45 0.79
C LYS A 194 -19.12 4.00 2.15
N ARG A 195 -18.90 2.74 2.53
CA ARG A 195 -19.29 2.21 3.85
C ARG A 195 -18.64 2.99 5.00
N ASN A 196 -17.36 3.39 4.84
CA ASN A 196 -16.64 4.14 5.86
C ASN A 196 -17.14 5.59 5.97
N ILE A 197 -17.61 6.19 4.88
CA ILE A 197 -18.28 7.51 4.94
C ILE A 197 -19.53 7.42 5.84
N VAL A 198 -20.37 6.41 5.60
CA VAL A 198 -21.59 6.21 6.42
C VAL A 198 -21.23 5.90 7.87
N GLN A 199 -20.47 4.82 8.10
CA GLN A 199 -20.20 4.29 9.45
C GLN A 199 -19.27 5.16 10.29
N CYS A 200 -18.47 6.02 9.67
CA CYS A 200 -17.48 6.81 10.40
C CYS A 200 -17.83 8.30 10.48
N LEU A 201 -18.64 8.82 9.56
CA LEU A 201 -19.03 10.23 9.57
C LEU A 201 -20.53 10.44 9.78
N GLU A 202 -21.39 9.83 8.94
CA GLU A 202 -22.82 10.06 8.97
C GLU A 202 -23.43 9.58 10.30
N ASP A 203 -23.09 8.37 10.75
CA ASP A 203 -23.57 7.80 12.03
C ASP A 203 -23.14 8.63 13.27
N TYR A 204 -22.10 9.45 13.14
CA TYR A 204 -21.57 10.30 14.21
C TYR A 204 -21.82 11.79 13.98
N ASN A 205 -22.58 12.16 12.93
CA ASN A 205 -22.83 13.55 12.55
C ASN A 205 -21.56 14.40 12.38
N ILE A 206 -20.47 13.79 11.85
CA ILE A 206 -19.23 14.50 11.59
C ILE A 206 -19.29 15.11 10.17
N PRO A 207 -19.14 16.45 10.05
CA PRO A 207 -19.21 17.11 8.74
C PRO A 207 -18.06 16.71 7.83
N LEU A 208 -18.36 16.41 6.55
CA LEU A 208 -17.39 16.26 5.47
C LEU A 208 -17.51 17.48 4.54
N ARG A 209 -16.41 18.21 4.34
CA ARG A 209 -16.33 19.30 3.37
C ARG A 209 -15.40 18.91 2.24
N LEU A 210 -15.96 18.70 1.06
CA LEU A 210 -15.24 18.42 -0.19
C LEU A 210 -14.76 19.73 -0.83
N SER A 211 -13.68 19.66 -1.59
CA SER A 211 -13.02 20.83 -2.20
C SER A 211 -12.58 21.88 -1.15
N TYR A 212 -12.04 21.43 -0.04
CA TYR A 212 -11.45 22.24 1.01
C TYR A 212 -10.07 21.72 1.41
N THR A 213 -9.17 22.64 1.78
CA THR A 213 -7.86 22.29 2.31
C THR A 213 -7.47 23.19 3.48
N VAL A 214 -6.48 22.76 4.27
CA VAL A 214 -5.88 23.57 5.33
C VAL A 214 -4.81 24.49 4.73
N VAL A 215 -5.00 25.79 4.90
CA VAL A 215 -4.08 26.82 4.37
C VAL A 215 -3.17 27.43 5.43
N LYS A 216 -3.50 27.26 6.73
CA LYS A 216 -2.68 27.77 7.83
C LYS A 216 -2.90 26.99 9.12
N ILE A 217 -1.82 26.79 9.88
CA ILE A 217 -1.85 26.20 11.24
C ILE A 217 -1.50 27.30 12.23
N HIS A 218 -2.34 27.45 13.26
CA HIS A 218 -2.18 28.44 14.33
C HIS A 218 -1.68 27.76 15.62
N GLY A 219 -0.96 28.56 16.44
CA GLY A 219 -0.36 28.11 17.70
C GLY A 219 1.16 27.90 17.60
N LYS A 220 1.88 28.20 18.69
CA LYS A 220 3.34 28.03 18.78
C LYS A 220 3.73 26.76 19.52
N LYS A 221 3.21 26.56 20.74
CA LYS A 221 3.50 25.36 21.56
C LYS A 221 2.62 24.18 21.15
N ARG A 222 1.32 24.41 21.02
CA ARG A 222 0.32 23.46 20.55
C ARG A 222 -0.59 24.14 19.55
N VAL A 223 -1.24 23.35 18.70
CA VAL A 223 -2.31 23.82 17.79
C VAL A 223 -3.40 24.49 18.59
N THR A 224 -3.80 25.70 18.19
CA THR A 224 -4.94 26.45 18.76
C THR A 224 -6.07 26.59 17.75
N GLY A 225 -5.81 26.26 16.50
CA GLY A 225 -6.76 26.26 15.41
C GLY A 225 -6.05 26.10 14.06
N ILE A 226 -6.86 26.00 13.05
CA ILE A 226 -6.44 25.97 11.64
C ILE A 226 -7.29 26.94 10.83
N THR A 227 -6.78 27.37 9.69
CA THR A 227 -7.58 28.04 8.66
C THR A 227 -7.74 27.07 7.50
N ILE A 228 -8.97 26.84 7.08
CA ILE A 228 -9.32 26.12 5.85
C ILE A 228 -9.76 27.10 4.77
N ALA A 229 -9.65 26.70 3.50
CA ALA A 229 -10.19 27.45 2.36
C ALA A 229 -10.78 26.50 1.33
N ARG A 230 -11.72 26.99 0.53
CA ARG A 230 -12.21 26.28 -0.66
C ARG A 230 -11.10 26.15 -1.68
N VAL A 231 -11.17 25.08 -2.48
CA VAL A 231 -10.21 24.76 -3.53
C VAL A 231 -10.91 24.81 -4.89
N GLY A 232 -10.25 25.46 -5.85
CA GLY A 232 -10.71 25.53 -7.24
C GLY A 232 -10.40 24.24 -8.02
N GLU A 233 -10.80 24.22 -9.29
CA GLU A 233 -10.51 23.09 -10.19
C GLU A 233 -9.02 22.87 -10.42
N ASP A 234 -8.21 23.94 -10.31
CA ASP A 234 -6.74 23.92 -10.35
C ASP A 234 -6.11 23.36 -9.05
N ARG A 235 -6.92 22.91 -8.09
CA ARG A 235 -6.54 22.41 -6.77
C ARG A 235 -5.80 23.44 -5.90
N LYS A 236 -6.01 24.74 -6.17
CA LYS A 236 -5.45 25.82 -5.35
C LYS A 236 -6.50 26.47 -4.47
N PRO A 237 -6.13 26.95 -3.28
CA PRO A 237 -7.04 27.68 -2.41
C PRO A 237 -7.59 28.94 -3.10
N ILE A 238 -8.90 29.18 -2.96
CA ILE A 238 -9.58 30.37 -3.46
C ILE A 238 -9.49 31.46 -2.39
N ALA A 239 -8.87 32.58 -2.73
CA ALA A 239 -8.74 33.74 -1.83
C ALA A 239 -10.13 34.30 -1.45
N GLY A 240 -10.27 34.72 -0.17
CA GLY A 240 -11.54 35.25 0.37
C GLY A 240 -12.50 34.17 0.84
N THR A 241 -12.12 32.88 0.79
CA THR A 241 -12.94 31.76 1.30
C THR A 241 -12.37 31.18 2.60
N GLU A 242 -11.41 31.85 3.21
CA GLU A 242 -10.73 31.39 4.42
C GLU A 242 -11.68 31.39 5.62
N GLU A 243 -11.69 30.28 6.33
CA GLU A 243 -12.49 30.09 7.55
C GLU A 243 -11.56 29.58 8.66
N TYR A 244 -11.57 30.26 9.80
CA TYR A 244 -10.86 29.81 11.00
C TYR A 244 -11.68 28.80 11.79
N LEU A 245 -11.06 27.68 12.16
CA LEU A 245 -11.61 26.66 13.03
C LEU A 245 -10.70 26.50 14.26
N SER A 246 -11.25 26.73 15.45
CA SER A 246 -10.54 26.40 16.69
C SER A 246 -10.40 24.88 16.82
N CYS A 247 -9.21 24.39 17.13
CA CYS A 247 -8.95 22.99 17.44
C CYS A 247 -7.60 22.88 18.17
N ASP A 248 -7.39 21.78 18.89
CA ASP A 248 -6.10 21.48 19.52
C ASP A 248 -5.31 20.41 18.77
N THR A 249 -5.93 19.79 17.77
CA THR A 249 -5.34 18.71 17.01
C THR A 249 -5.75 18.72 15.54
N LEU A 250 -4.76 18.57 14.66
CA LEU A 250 -4.94 18.35 13.23
C LEU A 250 -4.39 16.96 12.86
N LEU A 251 -5.26 16.08 12.34
CA LEU A 251 -4.85 14.82 11.76
C LEU A 251 -4.70 14.93 10.25
N LEU A 252 -3.66 14.33 9.71
CA LEU A 252 -3.34 14.33 8.29
C LEU A 252 -3.55 12.91 7.72
N SER A 253 -4.52 12.76 6.81
CA SER A 253 -4.80 11.54 6.06
C SER A 253 -4.68 11.82 4.56
N VAL A 254 -3.49 12.25 4.12
CA VAL A 254 -3.24 12.87 2.82
C VAL A 254 -2.46 11.98 1.86
N GLY A 255 -2.64 10.69 1.99
CA GLY A 255 -2.07 9.66 1.14
C GLY A 255 -0.87 8.95 1.75
N LEU A 256 -0.57 7.80 1.16
CA LEU A 256 0.49 6.89 1.55
C LEU A 256 1.65 6.95 0.55
N LEU A 257 2.85 6.67 1.03
CA LEU A 257 4.08 6.61 0.24
C LEU A 257 4.70 5.22 0.44
N PRO A 258 4.85 4.40 -0.60
CA PRO A 258 5.59 3.15 -0.52
C PRO A 258 7.00 3.35 0.06
N GLU A 259 7.42 2.46 0.96
CA GLU A 259 8.68 2.57 1.71
C GLU A 259 9.83 1.97 0.89
N ASN A 260 10.46 2.78 0.04
CA ASN A 260 11.39 2.31 -0.99
C ASN A 260 12.83 2.84 -0.88
N GLU A 261 13.26 3.30 0.29
CA GLU A 261 14.65 3.70 0.52
C GLU A 261 15.61 2.52 0.30
N LEU A 262 15.30 1.34 0.86
CA LEU A 262 16.09 0.11 0.66
C LEU A 262 16.07 -0.35 -0.80
N SER A 263 14.91 -0.27 -1.46
CA SER A 263 14.78 -0.60 -2.89
C SER A 263 15.72 0.26 -3.75
N LYS A 264 15.76 1.58 -3.49
CA LYS A 264 16.67 2.50 -4.18
C LYS A 264 18.13 2.18 -3.93
N SER A 265 18.51 1.86 -2.69
CA SER A 265 19.90 1.50 -2.35
C SER A 265 20.34 0.23 -3.07
N ALA A 266 19.45 -0.72 -3.28
CA ALA A 266 19.68 -1.94 -4.06
C ALA A 266 19.73 -1.72 -5.58
N GLY A 267 19.35 -0.53 -6.07
CA GLY A 267 19.28 -0.21 -7.51
C GLY A 267 17.99 -0.68 -8.18
N VAL A 268 16.92 -0.88 -7.41
CA VAL A 268 15.59 -1.22 -7.92
C VAL A 268 14.98 0.01 -8.60
N GLU A 269 14.48 -0.18 -9.82
CA GLU A 269 13.74 0.84 -10.56
C GLU A 269 12.35 1.04 -9.99
N LEU A 270 12.01 2.31 -9.74
CA LEU A 270 10.71 2.69 -9.17
C LEU A 270 9.81 3.36 -10.21
N SER A 271 8.54 3.04 -10.15
CA SER A 271 7.50 3.72 -10.93
C SER A 271 7.31 5.16 -10.42
N PRO A 272 7.38 6.17 -11.29
CA PRO A 272 7.13 7.56 -10.90
C PRO A 272 5.68 7.82 -10.50
N ILE A 273 4.76 6.89 -10.81
CA ILE A 273 3.33 7.02 -10.53
C ILE A 273 2.98 6.42 -9.18
N THR A 274 3.40 5.18 -8.92
CA THR A 274 3.10 4.49 -7.65
C THR A 274 4.15 4.78 -6.57
N GLY A 275 5.38 5.11 -6.95
CA GLY A 275 6.53 5.19 -6.05
C GLY A 275 7.06 3.81 -5.61
N GLY A 276 6.44 2.72 -6.07
CA GLY A 276 6.86 1.34 -5.82
C GLY A 276 7.72 0.77 -6.93
N PRO A 277 8.32 -0.40 -6.73
CA PRO A 277 9.12 -1.10 -7.74
C PRO A 277 8.37 -1.35 -9.05
N ILE A 278 9.10 -1.26 -10.16
CA ILE A 278 8.61 -1.78 -11.45
C ILE A 278 8.86 -3.28 -11.45
N VAL A 279 7.79 -4.06 -11.62
CA VAL A 279 7.85 -5.53 -11.54
C VAL A 279 7.27 -6.20 -12.79
N ASN A 280 7.70 -7.42 -13.02
CA ASN A 280 7.13 -8.30 -14.04
C ASN A 280 6.01 -9.19 -13.46
N ASP A 281 5.45 -10.07 -14.27
CA ASP A 281 4.39 -11.03 -13.92
C ASP A 281 4.73 -11.98 -12.77
N LYS A 282 6.01 -12.09 -12.40
CA LYS A 282 6.49 -12.86 -11.24
C LYS A 282 6.72 -12.00 -10.00
N LEU A 283 6.39 -10.72 -10.05
CA LEU A 283 6.69 -9.72 -9.02
C LEU A 283 8.20 -9.53 -8.78
N SER A 284 9.04 -9.93 -9.75
CA SER A 284 10.47 -9.70 -9.76
C SER A 284 10.79 -8.31 -10.29
N THR A 285 11.76 -7.64 -9.67
CA THR A 285 12.25 -6.31 -10.06
C THR A 285 13.29 -6.39 -11.19
N ASN A 286 13.87 -5.25 -11.55
CA ASN A 286 15.04 -5.19 -12.45
C ASN A 286 16.33 -5.74 -11.82
N VAL A 287 16.38 -5.90 -10.50
CA VAL A 287 17.52 -6.49 -9.79
C VAL A 287 17.24 -7.96 -9.58
N GLU A 288 18.11 -8.80 -10.13
CA GLU A 288 17.98 -10.25 -10.08
C GLU A 288 17.93 -10.75 -8.64
N GLY A 289 16.96 -11.62 -8.32
CA GLY A 289 16.73 -12.17 -6.99
C GLY A 289 15.97 -11.24 -6.03
N ILE A 290 15.57 -10.02 -6.46
CA ILE A 290 14.72 -9.13 -5.64
C ILE A 290 13.29 -9.11 -6.14
N PHE A 291 12.36 -9.44 -5.25
CA PHE A 291 10.91 -9.43 -5.43
C PHE A 291 10.27 -8.36 -4.56
N ALA A 292 9.08 -7.88 -4.95
CA ALA A 292 8.34 -6.90 -4.15
C ALA A 292 6.86 -7.23 -4.11
N CYS A 293 6.21 -7.03 -2.95
CA CYS A 293 4.79 -7.29 -2.76
C CYS A 293 4.17 -6.40 -1.68
N GLY A 294 2.86 -6.23 -1.73
CA GLY A 294 2.11 -5.43 -0.79
C GLY A 294 2.33 -3.92 -0.98
N ASN A 295 2.15 -3.14 0.10
CA ASN A 295 2.11 -1.68 0.00
C ASN A 295 3.46 -1.02 -0.36
N VAL A 296 4.57 -1.73 -0.30
CA VAL A 296 5.86 -1.25 -0.83
C VAL A 296 5.84 -1.22 -2.37
N LEU A 297 5.05 -2.10 -3.00
CA LEU A 297 4.88 -2.18 -4.46
C LEU A 297 3.82 -1.19 -4.95
N HIS A 298 2.61 -1.28 -4.41
CA HIS A 298 1.54 -0.30 -4.59
C HIS A 298 0.54 -0.39 -3.44
N VAL A 299 -0.13 0.71 -3.12
CA VAL A 299 -1.06 0.75 -2.00
C VAL A 299 -2.35 0.00 -2.33
N HIS A 300 -2.70 -0.99 -1.50
CA HIS A 300 -3.92 -1.79 -1.62
C HIS A 300 -5.06 -1.24 -0.77
N ASP A 301 -6.30 -1.56 -1.15
CA ASP A 301 -7.52 -1.22 -0.39
C ASP A 301 -7.81 -2.27 0.68
N LEU A 302 -7.51 -3.54 0.40
CA LEU A 302 -7.82 -4.68 1.25
C LEU A 302 -6.56 -5.50 1.55
N VAL A 303 -6.37 -5.87 2.80
CA VAL A 303 -5.25 -6.72 3.22
C VAL A 303 -5.30 -8.11 2.60
N ASP A 304 -6.50 -8.60 2.31
CA ASP A 304 -6.69 -9.88 1.61
C ASP A 304 -5.92 -9.92 0.28
N PHE A 305 -5.96 -8.82 -0.47
CA PHE A 305 -5.23 -8.70 -1.75
C PHE A 305 -3.72 -8.52 -1.55
N VAL A 306 -3.30 -7.90 -0.44
CA VAL A 306 -1.89 -7.84 -0.04
C VAL A 306 -1.35 -9.24 0.19
N SER A 307 -2.06 -10.07 0.96
CA SER A 307 -1.64 -11.44 1.27
C SER A 307 -1.65 -12.35 0.04
N GLU A 308 -2.66 -12.19 -0.84
CA GLU A 308 -2.73 -12.91 -2.11
C GLU A 308 -1.53 -12.59 -3.02
N GLU A 309 -1.23 -11.30 -3.21
CA GLU A 309 -0.08 -10.86 -4.02
C GLU A 309 1.25 -11.33 -3.43
N ALA A 310 1.39 -11.21 -2.11
CA ALA A 310 2.60 -11.64 -1.41
C ALA A 310 2.84 -13.15 -1.51
N ALA A 311 1.78 -13.97 -1.48
CA ALA A 311 1.89 -15.40 -1.72
C ALA A 311 2.42 -15.71 -3.12
N VAL A 312 2.07 -14.91 -4.13
CA VAL A 312 2.64 -15.03 -5.49
C VAL A 312 4.13 -14.69 -5.49
N ALA A 313 4.55 -13.64 -4.76
CA ALA A 313 5.95 -13.28 -4.64
C ALA A 313 6.77 -14.40 -3.97
N GLY A 314 6.28 -14.96 -2.86
CA GLY A 314 6.92 -16.07 -2.16
C GLY A 314 7.13 -17.29 -3.07
N LYS A 315 6.06 -17.71 -3.76
CA LYS A 315 6.14 -18.83 -4.71
C LYS A 315 7.12 -18.57 -5.86
N ASN A 316 7.19 -17.35 -6.39
CA ASN A 316 8.09 -17.02 -7.49
C ASN A 316 9.55 -16.89 -7.01
N ALA A 317 9.79 -16.44 -5.78
CA ALA A 317 11.13 -16.46 -5.18
C ALA A 317 11.67 -17.89 -5.06
N VAL A 318 10.83 -18.85 -4.64
CA VAL A 318 11.20 -20.28 -4.61
C VAL A 318 11.53 -20.81 -6.01
N ALA A 319 10.66 -20.51 -6.99
CA ALA A 319 10.92 -20.92 -8.38
C ALA A 319 12.25 -20.36 -8.90
N TYR A 320 12.60 -19.13 -8.51
CA TYR A 320 13.85 -18.49 -8.89
C TYR A 320 15.08 -19.20 -8.29
N ILE A 321 15.08 -19.50 -6.99
CA ILE A 321 16.24 -20.14 -6.34
C ILE A 321 16.43 -21.60 -6.78
N ASN A 322 15.36 -22.28 -7.20
CA ASN A 322 15.40 -23.66 -7.68
C ASN A 322 15.80 -23.80 -9.16
N GLN A 323 15.83 -22.70 -9.92
CA GLN A 323 16.27 -22.73 -11.32
C GLN A 323 17.81 -22.74 -11.38
N ASN A 324 18.39 -23.90 -11.72
CA ASN A 324 19.85 -24.06 -11.87
C ASN A 324 20.43 -23.34 -13.09
N GLU A 325 19.61 -22.84 -14.01
CA GLU A 325 20.04 -22.11 -15.19
C GLU A 325 19.33 -20.76 -15.27
N ARG A 326 20.11 -19.69 -15.31
CA ARG A 326 19.62 -18.34 -15.62
C ARG A 326 19.03 -18.36 -17.03
N ARG A 327 17.73 -18.16 -17.16
CA ARG A 327 17.11 -17.97 -18.48
C ARG A 327 17.60 -16.63 -19.05
N GLN A 328 18.69 -16.65 -19.81
CA GLN A 328 19.12 -15.50 -20.60
C GLN A 328 18.14 -15.31 -21.76
N GLY A 329 17.71 -14.07 -21.98
CA GLY A 329 16.93 -13.69 -23.16
C GLY A 329 15.41 -13.69 -23.01
N CYS A 330 14.86 -13.58 -21.79
CA CYS A 330 13.42 -13.41 -21.61
C CYS A 330 12.92 -12.12 -22.27
N THR A 331 11.98 -12.24 -23.20
CA THR A 331 11.31 -11.09 -23.80
C THR A 331 10.10 -10.70 -22.95
N TYR A 332 10.15 -9.51 -22.37
CA TYR A 332 9.02 -8.95 -21.63
C TYR A 332 8.21 -8.01 -22.51
N ILE A 333 6.91 -8.15 -22.44
CA ILE A 333 5.92 -7.28 -23.08
C ILE A 333 5.44 -6.27 -22.05
N GLU A 334 5.43 -4.99 -22.43
CA GLU A 334 4.97 -3.90 -21.56
C GLU A 334 3.43 -3.86 -21.51
N ILE A 335 2.90 -3.64 -20.31
CA ILE A 335 1.47 -3.37 -20.08
C ILE A 335 1.29 -1.86 -20.02
N LYS A 336 0.78 -1.27 -21.10
CA LYS A 336 0.56 0.17 -21.27
C LYS A 336 -0.80 0.59 -20.76
N THR A 337 -0.93 1.84 -20.35
CA THR A 337 -2.16 2.42 -19.83
C THR A 337 -2.61 3.60 -20.67
N GLU A 338 -3.92 3.70 -20.94
CA GLU A 338 -4.55 4.80 -21.67
C GLU A 338 -5.95 5.11 -21.12
N GLY A 339 -6.61 6.15 -21.62
CA GLY A 339 -8.03 6.43 -21.39
C GLY A 339 -8.43 6.62 -19.92
N GLY A 340 -7.52 7.16 -19.07
CA GLY A 340 -7.79 7.40 -17.66
C GLY A 340 -7.29 6.32 -16.70
N VAL A 341 -6.77 5.19 -17.19
CA VAL A 341 -6.02 4.23 -16.37
C VAL A 341 -4.68 4.84 -16.00
N ARG A 342 -4.42 4.94 -14.71
CA ARG A 342 -3.26 5.66 -14.18
C ARG A 342 -1.98 4.82 -14.17
N TYR A 343 -2.08 3.56 -13.78
CA TYR A 343 -0.99 2.60 -13.73
C TYR A 343 -1.53 1.17 -13.69
N THR A 344 -0.68 0.20 -13.99
CA THR A 344 -0.94 -1.24 -13.77
C THR A 344 0.16 -1.86 -12.92
N VAL A 345 -0.15 -2.95 -12.23
CA VAL A 345 0.80 -3.85 -11.55
C VAL A 345 0.38 -5.28 -11.86
N PRO A 346 1.29 -6.10 -12.45
CA PRO A 346 2.63 -5.76 -12.92
C PRO A 346 2.63 -4.83 -14.15
N GLN A 347 3.81 -4.28 -14.45
CA GLN A 347 4.02 -3.42 -15.62
C GLN A 347 4.54 -4.18 -16.84
N LYS A 348 5.04 -5.39 -16.66
CA LYS A 348 5.65 -6.23 -17.70
C LYS A 348 5.18 -7.68 -17.54
N VAL A 349 5.07 -8.39 -18.66
CA VAL A 349 4.71 -9.82 -18.69
C VAL A 349 5.57 -10.57 -19.67
N ASN A 350 6.01 -11.77 -19.28
CA ASN A 350 6.55 -12.75 -20.21
C ASN A 350 5.48 -13.82 -20.49
N ILE A 351 4.85 -13.75 -21.68
CA ILE A 351 3.73 -14.62 -22.04
C ILE A 351 4.14 -16.09 -22.08
N GLU A 352 5.35 -16.40 -22.52
CA GLU A 352 5.82 -17.80 -22.62
C GLU A 352 5.96 -18.45 -21.24
N ASP A 353 6.44 -17.67 -20.25
CA ASP A 353 6.77 -18.15 -18.91
C ASP A 353 5.72 -17.77 -17.85
N MET A 354 4.66 -17.03 -18.19
CA MET A 354 3.57 -16.73 -17.26
C MET A 354 2.78 -18.00 -16.91
N ARG A 355 2.15 -18.00 -15.77
CA ARG A 355 1.18 -19.04 -15.37
C ARG A 355 -0.05 -19.02 -16.27
N ASP A 356 -0.98 -19.92 -16.07
CA ASP A 356 -2.23 -20.04 -16.85
C ASP A 356 -2.99 -18.72 -16.91
N SER A 357 -2.88 -17.90 -15.88
CA SER A 357 -3.46 -16.57 -15.82
C SER A 357 -2.59 -15.58 -15.05
N LEU A 358 -2.67 -14.31 -15.43
CA LEU A 358 -2.05 -13.18 -14.75
C LEU A 358 -3.12 -12.20 -14.28
N LYS A 359 -3.13 -11.94 -12.99
CA LYS A 359 -3.93 -10.89 -12.39
C LYS A 359 -3.21 -9.56 -12.53
N VAL A 360 -3.83 -8.60 -13.20
CA VAL A 360 -3.31 -7.24 -13.35
C VAL A 360 -4.22 -6.30 -12.59
N ARG A 361 -3.66 -5.60 -11.62
CA ARG A 361 -4.34 -4.59 -10.81
C ARG A 361 -4.02 -3.21 -11.32
N PHE A 362 -5.00 -2.30 -11.23
CA PHE A 362 -4.82 -0.93 -11.70
C PHE A 362 -5.72 0.05 -10.95
N ARG A 363 -5.40 1.33 -11.04
CA ARG A 363 -6.26 2.43 -10.59
C ARG A 363 -6.45 3.44 -11.70
N VAL A 364 -7.53 4.18 -11.58
CA VAL A 364 -7.88 5.27 -12.50
C VAL A 364 -7.50 6.63 -11.91
N GLY A 365 -7.43 7.66 -12.77
CA GLY A 365 -7.02 9.01 -12.39
C GLY A 365 -8.14 9.90 -11.87
N ASP A 366 -9.41 9.56 -12.18
CA ASP A 366 -10.60 10.33 -11.81
C ASP A 366 -11.80 9.38 -11.63
N VAL A 367 -12.95 9.93 -11.22
CA VAL A 367 -14.21 9.18 -11.14
C VAL A 367 -14.85 9.09 -12.51
N TYR A 368 -14.97 7.87 -13.03
CA TYR A 368 -15.60 7.59 -14.30
C TYR A 368 -16.94 6.89 -14.11
N ARG A 369 -17.92 7.22 -14.96
CA ARG A 369 -19.25 6.62 -14.96
C ARG A 369 -19.53 6.02 -16.32
N ASP A 370 -20.20 4.85 -16.32
CA ASP A 370 -20.63 4.15 -17.53
C ASP A 370 -19.50 4.02 -18.57
N LYS A 371 -18.38 3.46 -18.20
CA LYS A 371 -17.22 3.19 -19.08
C LYS A 371 -17.01 1.70 -19.28
N PHE A 372 -16.35 1.36 -20.38
CA PHE A 372 -15.79 0.02 -20.55
C PHE A 372 -14.34 -0.02 -20.06
N ILE A 373 -14.02 -1.05 -19.27
CA ILE A 373 -12.63 -1.48 -19.06
C ILE A 373 -12.27 -2.38 -20.23
N SER A 374 -11.34 -1.93 -21.07
CA SER A 374 -10.91 -2.65 -22.26
C SER A 374 -9.44 -3.03 -22.18
N VAL A 375 -9.12 -4.22 -22.66
CA VAL A 375 -7.76 -4.72 -22.76
C VAL A 375 -7.49 -5.20 -24.17
N TYR A 376 -6.41 -4.69 -24.73
CA TYR A 376 -5.98 -5.03 -26.08
C TYR A 376 -4.60 -5.68 -26.06
N ALA A 377 -4.39 -6.71 -26.85
CA ALA A 377 -3.10 -7.24 -27.21
C ALA A 377 -2.86 -6.95 -28.72
N GLY A 378 -2.02 -5.96 -29.01
CA GLY A 378 -1.92 -5.40 -30.34
C GLY A 378 -3.25 -4.79 -30.78
N LYS A 379 -3.89 -5.38 -31.81
CA LYS A 379 -5.22 -4.96 -32.32
C LYS A 379 -6.39 -5.78 -31.77
N GLU A 380 -6.12 -6.89 -31.12
CA GLU A 380 -7.14 -7.82 -30.62
C GLU A 380 -7.67 -7.37 -29.25
N CYS A 381 -9.00 -7.26 -29.13
CA CYS A 381 -9.67 -6.97 -27.87
C CYS A 381 -9.85 -8.26 -27.07
N LEU A 382 -9.17 -8.36 -25.92
CA LEU A 382 -9.21 -9.52 -25.03
C LEU A 382 -10.32 -9.42 -23.99
N ILE A 383 -10.55 -8.21 -23.50
CA ILE A 383 -11.53 -7.89 -22.45
C ILE A 383 -12.24 -6.61 -22.83
N HIS A 384 -13.56 -6.61 -22.69
CA HIS A 384 -14.40 -5.43 -22.87
C HIS A 384 -15.57 -5.52 -21.88
N LYS A 385 -15.42 -4.91 -20.71
CA LYS A 385 -16.35 -5.06 -19.59
C LYS A 385 -16.90 -3.71 -19.14
N LYS A 386 -18.21 -3.53 -19.21
CA LYS A 386 -18.88 -2.33 -18.72
C LYS A 386 -18.87 -2.25 -17.21
N LYS A 387 -18.53 -1.08 -16.69
CA LYS A 387 -18.65 -0.71 -15.27
C LYS A 387 -19.45 0.58 -15.11
N LYS A 388 -20.36 0.60 -14.13
CA LYS A 388 -21.18 1.76 -13.81
C LYS A 388 -20.39 2.89 -13.18
N ILE A 389 -19.47 2.56 -12.27
CA ILE A 389 -18.62 3.51 -11.55
C ILE A 389 -17.24 2.90 -11.42
N ILE A 390 -16.21 3.70 -11.68
CA ILE A 390 -14.82 3.39 -11.46
C ILE A 390 -14.20 4.60 -10.77
N ALA A 391 -13.61 4.45 -9.60
CA ALA A 391 -13.12 5.54 -8.77
C ALA A 391 -11.63 5.37 -8.40
N PRO A 392 -10.87 6.46 -8.22
CA PRO A 392 -9.44 6.39 -7.86
C PRO A 392 -9.17 5.70 -6.52
N GLY A 393 -10.14 5.73 -5.60
CA GLY A 393 -10.06 5.10 -4.28
C GLY A 393 -10.21 3.57 -4.33
N GLU A 394 -10.71 3.01 -5.42
CA GLU A 394 -10.96 1.57 -5.56
C GLU A 394 -9.97 0.93 -6.56
N MET A 395 -9.38 -0.19 -6.14
CA MET A 395 -8.51 -0.99 -7.00
C MET A 395 -9.35 -1.83 -7.97
N GLU A 396 -9.05 -1.71 -9.26
CA GLU A 396 -9.63 -2.55 -10.29
C GLU A 396 -8.70 -3.72 -10.61
N GLU A 397 -9.30 -4.81 -11.08
CA GLU A 397 -8.61 -6.04 -11.42
C GLU A 397 -9.10 -6.62 -12.74
N ILE A 398 -8.15 -7.06 -13.57
CA ILE A 398 -8.40 -7.84 -14.79
C ILE A 398 -7.55 -9.11 -14.76
N ILE A 399 -8.02 -10.15 -15.43
CA ILE A 399 -7.32 -11.43 -15.54
C ILE A 399 -6.95 -11.65 -17.01
N LEU A 400 -5.64 -11.76 -17.27
CA LEU A 400 -5.11 -12.13 -18.58
C LEU A 400 -4.89 -13.63 -18.61
N GLU A 401 -5.54 -14.33 -19.54
CA GLU A 401 -5.40 -15.79 -19.70
C GLU A 401 -4.28 -16.09 -20.71
N LYS A 402 -3.34 -16.96 -20.32
CA LYS A 402 -2.20 -17.37 -21.16
C LYS A 402 -2.65 -17.92 -22.49
N ASP A 403 -3.63 -18.81 -22.50
CA ASP A 403 -4.14 -19.47 -23.69
C ASP A 403 -4.70 -18.50 -24.73
N LYS A 404 -5.30 -17.38 -24.28
CA LYS A 404 -5.77 -16.32 -25.17
C LYS A 404 -4.61 -15.54 -25.79
N LEU A 405 -3.61 -15.22 -24.98
CA LEU A 405 -2.40 -14.49 -25.43
C LEU A 405 -1.56 -15.34 -26.39
N MET A 406 -1.36 -16.62 -26.10
CA MET A 406 -0.57 -17.54 -26.94
C MET A 406 -1.18 -17.79 -28.32
N LYS A 407 -2.48 -17.59 -28.50
CA LYS A 407 -3.15 -17.70 -29.80
C LYS A 407 -2.88 -16.52 -30.73
N LEU A 408 -2.37 -15.42 -30.19
CA LEU A 408 -2.12 -14.21 -30.96
C LEU A 408 -0.70 -14.23 -31.53
N SER A 409 -0.59 -13.98 -32.84
CA SER A 409 0.69 -13.79 -33.50
C SER A 409 1.18 -12.36 -33.28
N TYR A 410 2.38 -12.21 -32.70
CA TYR A 410 3.07 -10.93 -32.59
C TYR A 410 2.44 -9.89 -31.64
N ILE A 411 2.54 -10.14 -30.33
CA ILE A 411 2.15 -9.15 -29.32
C ILE A 411 3.38 -8.29 -28.97
N THR A 412 3.31 -6.99 -29.28
CA THR A 412 4.36 -6.01 -28.94
C THR A 412 4.05 -5.24 -27.64
N SER A 413 2.77 -5.12 -27.30
CA SER A 413 2.32 -4.50 -26.05
C SER A 413 0.91 -4.98 -25.69
N ILE A 414 0.62 -4.98 -24.41
CA ILE A 414 -0.74 -5.12 -23.88
C ILE A 414 -1.19 -3.74 -23.42
N LYS A 415 -2.40 -3.33 -23.77
CA LYS A 415 -2.94 -2.03 -23.42
C LYS A 415 -4.17 -2.20 -22.53
N VAL A 416 -4.21 -1.50 -21.40
CA VAL A 416 -5.36 -1.39 -20.50
C VAL A 416 -5.91 0.04 -20.58
N CYS A 417 -7.17 0.20 -20.92
CA CYS A 417 -7.79 1.52 -21.10
C CYS A 417 -9.24 1.57 -20.66
N LEU A 418 -9.75 2.80 -20.48
CA LEU A 418 -11.17 3.06 -20.37
C LEU A 418 -11.69 3.62 -21.70
N GLU A 419 -12.87 3.16 -22.12
CA GLU A 419 -13.53 3.59 -23.35
C GLU A 419 -14.96 4.07 -23.08
N GLU A 420 -15.48 4.90 -23.99
CA GLU A 420 -16.85 5.37 -23.96
C GLU A 420 -17.83 4.20 -24.24
N VAL A 421 -19.07 4.36 -23.77
CA VAL A 421 -20.17 3.42 -24.02
C VAL A 421 -20.77 3.69 -25.37
#